data_9ac08ca81225f6a63a74839be6cb61b2
#
_entry.id   9ac08ca81225f6a63a74839be6cb61b2
#
_cell.length_a   1.000
_cell.length_b   1.000
_cell.length_c   1.000
_cell.angle_alpha   90.00
_cell.angle_beta   90.00
_cell.angle_gamma   90.00
#
_symmetry.space_group_name_H-M   'P 1'
#
loop_
_entity.id
_entity.type
_entity.pdbx_description
1 polymer ?
#
loop_
_entity_poly.entity_id
_entity_poly.type
_entity_poly.pdbx_seq_one_letter_code
_entity_poly.pdbx_strand_id
1 'polypeptide(L)'
;MKGVVIRLPTFTEKEVVGVCEACQFGKQHGQPFPKEKNVSEGTLDVVHLDVWGPTQIATFGGCRYYVTFVDDFSRHSWIYPMSEKSEVFGRFQRFKNKVEKDTSRHIQCLQSDGGKEYFSDDFTAYLRKEGIR
;
A
#
# COMPACT_ATOMS: atom_id res chain seq x y z
N MET A 1 -33.53 -13.15 35.74
CA MET A 1 -32.30 -13.52 34.99
C MET A 1 -31.11 -13.41 35.92
N LYS A 2 -30.51 -14.52 36.27
CA LYS A 2 -29.28 -14.49 37.07
C LYS A 2 -28.12 -14.30 36.09
N GLY A 3 -27.48 -13.15 36.10
CA GLY A 3 -26.27 -12.89 35.33
C GLY A 3 -25.14 -13.79 35.79
N VAL A 4 -24.51 -14.50 34.87
CA VAL A 4 -23.28 -15.25 35.13
C VAL A 4 -22.18 -14.24 35.35
N VAL A 5 -21.80 -13.97 36.57
CA VAL A 5 -20.61 -13.19 36.89
C VAL A 5 -19.41 -14.11 36.68
N ILE A 6 -18.75 -13.99 35.55
CA ILE A 6 -17.44 -14.60 35.36
C ILE A 6 -16.47 -13.84 36.26
N ARG A 7 -16.04 -14.49 37.36
CA ARG A 7 -14.97 -13.95 38.19
C ARG A 7 -13.69 -13.94 37.34
N LEU A 8 -13.30 -12.76 36.92
CA LEU A 8 -11.95 -12.55 36.38
C LEU A 8 -10.94 -12.84 37.48
N PRO A 9 -9.87 -13.60 37.19
CA PRO A 9 -8.81 -13.80 38.15
C PRO A 9 -8.20 -12.45 38.51
N THR A 10 -8.09 -12.17 39.79
CA THR A 10 -7.36 -11.00 40.29
C THR A 10 -5.88 -11.21 40.02
N PHE A 11 -5.37 -10.47 39.06
CA PHE A 11 -3.92 -10.39 38.83
C PHE A 11 -3.31 -9.57 39.97
N THR A 12 -2.56 -10.23 40.82
CA THR A 12 -1.74 -9.53 41.82
C THR A 12 -0.52 -8.95 41.09
N GLU A 13 -0.25 -7.66 41.33
CA GLU A 13 0.81 -6.88 40.67
C GLU A 13 2.26 -7.42 40.89
N LYS A 14 2.43 -8.55 41.55
CA LYS A 14 3.74 -9.08 41.95
C LYS A 14 4.38 -10.06 40.97
N GLU A 15 3.77 -10.38 39.85
CA GLU A 15 4.30 -11.34 38.88
C GLU A 15 4.73 -10.77 37.54
N VAL A 16 4.85 -9.46 37.41
CA VAL A 16 5.51 -8.88 36.25
C VAL A 16 6.98 -8.70 36.50
N VAL A 17 7.65 -9.81 36.71
CA VAL A 17 9.12 -9.85 36.74
C VAL A 17 9.59 -10.31 35.37
N GLY A 18 9.87 -9.36 34.53
CA GLY A 18 10.55 -9.59 33.26
C GLY A 18 9.89 -8.88 32.10
N VAL A 19 10.66 -8.05 31.45
CA VAL A 19 10.30 -7.49 30.15
C VAL A 19 10.18 -8.66 29.18
N CYS A 20 8.99 -8.94 28.70
CA CYS A 20 8.76 -9.99 27.72
C CYS A 20 9.49 -9.62 26.42
N GLU A 21 10.52 -10.38 26.04
CA GLU A 21 11.30 -10.14 24.81
C GLU A 21 10.37 -10.10 23.57
N ALA A 22 9.38 -10.98 23.50
CA ALA A 22 8.41 -10.97 22.41
C ALA A 22 7.59 -9.66 22.36
N CYS A 23 7.24 -9.09 23.52
CA CYS A 23 6.56 -7.78 23.59
C CYS A 23 7.51 -6.63 23.23
N GLN A 24 8.81 -6.74 23.56
CA GLN A 24 9.80 -5.75 23.13
C GLN A 24 9.99 -5.76 21.61
N PHE A 25 10.08 -6.93 20.98
CA PHE A 25 10.15 -7.03 19.52
C PHE A 25 8.88 -6.52 18.85
N GLY A 26 7.70 -6.79 19.40
CA GLY A 26 6.44 -6.28 18.89
C GLY A 26 6.23 -4.77 19.10
N LYS A 27 6.94 -4.14 20.02
CA LYS A 27 6.91 -2.71 20.31
C LYS A 27 8.11 -1.94 19.76
N GLN A 28 8.97 -2.58 19.00
CA GLN A 28 10.02 -1.86 18.29
C GLN A 28 9.35 -0.85 17.34
N HIS A 29 9.42 0.41 17.73
CA HIS A 29 9.11 1.50 16.81
C HIS A 29 10.12 1.41 15.66
N GLY A 30 9.62 1.15 14.46
CA GLY A 30 10.41 1.32 13.27
C GLY A 30 11.08 2.70 13.34
N GLN A 31 12.34 2.78 12.97
CA GLN A 31 13.04 4.07 12.90
C GLN A 31 12.16 5.06 12.13
N PRO A 32 12.03 6.30 12.59
CA PRO A 32 11.28 7.29 11.84
C PRO A 32 11.91 7.38 10.45
N PHE A 33 11.10 7.10 9.43
CA PHE A 33 11.53 7.30 8.05
C PHE A 33 12.05 8.72 7.90
N PRO A 34 13.18 8.92 7.20
CA PRO A 34 13.68 10.27 6.93
C PRO A 34 12.55 11.09 6.33
N LYS A 35 12.34 12.26 6.89
CA LYS A 35 11.26 13.20 6.55
C LYS A 35 11.50 13.93 5.23
N GLU A 36 11.96 13.28 4.21
CA GLU A 36 11.74 13.74 2.84
C GLU A 36 10.38 13.21 2.38
N LYS A 37 9.34 13.68 3.03
CA LYS A 37 8.00 13.55 2.50
C LYS A 37 7.94 14.47 1.27
N ASN A 38 7.78 13.87 0.11
CA ASN A 38 7.16 14.59 -0.99
C ASN A 38 5.76 14.96 -0.49
N VAL A 39 5.62 16.17 0.02
CA VAL A 39 4.34 16.66 0.51
C VAL A 39 3.48 16.89 -0.70
N SER A 40 2.41 16.13 -0.85
CA SER A 40 1.44 16.36 -1.90
C SER A 40 0.67 17.65 -1.57
N GLU A 41 0.79 18.65 -2.42
CA GLU A 41 0.05 19.92 -2.31
C GLU A 41 -1.26 19.88 -3.09
N GLY A 42 -1.44 18.88 -3.92
CA GLY A 42 -2.63 18.69 -4.74
C GLY A 42 -2.83 17.27 -5.23
N THR A 43 -3.98 17.04 -5.84
CA THR A 43 -4.34 15.75 -6.44
C THR A 43 -3.35 15.34 -7.52
N LEU A 44 -2.91 14.10 -7.54
CA LEU A 44 -1.94 13.48 -8.46
C LEU A 44 -0.49 13.97 -8.31
N ASP A 45 -0.17 14.78 -7.30
CA ASP A 45 1.22 15.13 -7.02
C ASP A 45 2.04 13.92 -6.59
N VAL A 46 1.46 13.06 -5.75
CA VAL A 46 2.04 11.79 -5.33
C VAL A 46 0.99 10.68 -5.41
N VAL A 47 1.27 9.67 -6.18
CA VAL A 47 0.45 8.46 -6.28
C VAL A 47 1.25 7.28 -5.71
N HIS A 48 0.66 6.59 -4.77
CA HIS A 48 1.22 5.36 -4.21
C HIS A 48 0.75 4.16 -5.01
N LEU A 49 1.68 3.28 -5.34
CA LEU A 49 1.43 2.01 -6.02
C LEU A 49 1.77 0.87 -5.09
N ASP A 50 0.84 -0.05 -4.93
CA ASP A 50 1.04 -1.29 -4.20
C ASP A 50 0.49 -2.48 -4.99
N VAL A 51 1.22 -3.58 -4.99
CA VAL A 51 0.83 -4.84 -5.66
C VAL A 51 0.69 -5.93 -4.62
N TRP A 52 -0.49 -6.52 -4.57
CA TRP A 52 -0.80 -7.61 -3.65
C TRP A 52 -1.09 -8.91 -4.41
N GLY A 53 -0.65 -10.03 -3.83
CA GLY A 53 -0.82 -11.38 -4.37
C GLY A 53 0.49 -12.18 -4.38
N PRO A 54 0.47 -13.45 -4.78
CA PRO A 54 -0.70 -14.14 -5.32
C PRO A 54 -1.69 -14.58 -4.23
N THR A 55 -2.99 -14.50 -4.52
CA THR A 55 -4.03 -15.10 -3.68
C THR A 55 -4.05 -16.60 -3.85
N GLN A 56 -4.41 -17.34 -2.80
CA GLN A 56 -4.58 -18.79 -2.89
C GLN A 56 -5.72 -19.19 -3.82
N ILE A 57 -6.78 -18.39 -3.86
CA ILE A 57 -7.95 -18.60 -4.69
C ILE A 57 -8.02 -17.49 -5.73
N ALA A 58 -8.09 -17.87 -7.01
CA ALA A 58 -8.29 -16.91 -8.08
C ALA A 58 -9.73 -16.37 -8.06
N THR A 59 -9.89 -15.14 -8.54
CA THR A 59 -11.22 -14.58 -8.80
C THR A 59 -11.93 -15.32 -9.94
N PHE A 60 -13.22 -15.08 -10.13
CA PHE A 60 -13.98 -15.66 -11.27
C PHE A 60 -13.34 -15.33 -12.64
N GLY A 61 -12.60 -14.22 -12.75
CA GLY A 61 -11.85 -13.85 -13.96
C GLY A 61 -10.44 -14.42 -14.04
N GLY A 62 -10.05 -15.32 -13.14
CA GLY A 62 -8.71 -15.93 -13.12
C GLY A 62 -7.61 -15.03 -12.55
N CYS A 63 -7.95 -13.89 -11.99
CA CYS A 63 -6.98 -12.98 -11.42
C CYS A 63 -6.53 -13.44 -10.03
N ARG A 64 -5.22 -13.42 -9.80
CA ARG A 64 -4.58 -13.79 -8.52
C ARG A 64 -3.83 -12.63 -7.87
N TYR A 65 -3.70 -11.51 -8.56
CA TYR A 65 -3.05 -10.31 -8.10
C TYR A 65 -3.99 -9.11 -8.24
N TYR A 66 -3.70 -8.06 -7.51
CA TYR A 66 -4.27 -6.75 -7.80
C TYR A 66 -3.24 -5.65 -7.55
N VAL A 67 -3.34 -4.58 -8.31
CA VAL A 67 -2.59 -3.35 -8.09
C VAL A 67 -3.53 -2.29 -7.58
N THR A 68 -3.06 -1.56 -6.60
CA THR A 68 -3.77 -0.42 -6.01
C THR A 68 -2.99 0.85 -6.30
N PHE A 69 -3.67 1.88 -6.76
CA PHE A 69 -3.14 3.23 -6.87
C PHE A 69 -3.88 4.11 -5.88
N VAL A 70 -3.16 4.84 -5.05
CA VAL A 70 -3.73 5.73 -4.03
C VAL A 70 -3.16 7.11 -4.21
N ASP A 71 -4.02 8.09 -4.44
CA ASP A 71 -3.64 9.50 -4.45
C ASP A 71 -3.39 9.98 -3.03
N ASP A 72 -2.19 10.49 -2.77
CA ASP A 72 -1.79 10.90 -1.42
C ASP A 72 -2.60 12.08 -0.89
N PHE A 73 -3.00 12.99 -1.75
CA PHE A 73 -3.76 14.17 -1.37
C PHE A 73 -5.23 13.88 -1.07
N SER A 74 -5.95 13.29 -2.03
CA SER A 74 -7.38 13.02 -1.92
C SER A 74 -7.71 11.74 -1.17
N ARG A 75 -6.72 10.85 -1.01
CA ARG A 75 -6.88 9.49 -0.49
C ARG A 75 -7.78 8.60 -1.35
N HIS A 76 -8.12 9.04 -2.53
CA HIS A 76 -8.86 8.22 -3.48
C HIS A 76 -8.01 7.05 -3.95
N SER A 77 -8.61 5.88 -4.02
CA SER A 77 -7.93 4.64 -4.42
C SER A 77 -8.61 3.97 -5.60
N TRP A 78 -7.78 3.41 -6.48
CA TRP A 78 -8.22 2.61 -7.63
C TRP A 78 -7.57 1.25 -7.55
N ILE A 79 -8.36 0.21 -7.77
CA ILE A 79 -7.92 -1.18 -7.69
C ILE A 79 -8.15 -1.84 -9.05
N TYR A 80 -7.11 -2.49 -9.56
CA TYR A 80 -7.16 -3.23 -10.82
C TYR A 80 -6.73 -4.68 -10.59
N PRO A 81 -7.62 -5.65 -10.86
CA PRO A 81 -7.24 -7.06 -10.80
C PRO A 81 -6.32 -7.43 -11.95
N MET A 82 -5.41 -8.39 -11.69
CA MET A 82 -4.41 -8.87 -12.62
C MET A 82 -4.25 -10.39 -12.50
N SER A 83 -3.94 -11.04 -13.61
CA SER A 83 -3.57 -12.46 -13.62
C SER A 83 -2.10 -12.65 -13.27
N GLU A 84 -1.26 -11.71 -13.69
CA GLU A 84 0.19 -11.72 -13.49
C GLU A 84 0.72 -10.35 -13.05
N LYS A 85 1.83 -10.35 -12.30
CA LYS A 85 2.51 -9.11 -11.88
C LYS A 85 3.02 -8.28 -13.06
N SER A 86 3.33 -8.91 -14.18
CA SER A 86 3.76 -8.24 -15.41
C SER A 86 2.74 -7.27 -15.99
N GLU A 87 1.47 -7.41 -15.61
CA GLU A 87 0.39 -6.53 -16.08
C GLU A 87 0.39 -5.14 -15.43
N VAL A 88 1.20 -4.91 -14.39
CA VAL A 88 1.21 -3.63 -13.64
C VAL A 88 1.41 -2.43 -14.56
N PHE A 89 2.32 -2.52 -15.51
CA PHE A 89 2.58 -1.44 -16.46
C PHE A 89 1.34 -1.09 -17.30
N GLY A 90 0.68 -2.08 -17.86
CA GLY A 90 -0.55 -1.86 -18.64
C GLY A 90 -1.69 -1.28 -17.78
N ARG A 91 -1.82 -1.72 -16.53
CA ARG A 91 -2.80 -1.19 -15.57
C ARG A 91 -2.48 0.26 -15.20
N PHE A 92 -1.21 0.60 -15.01
CA PHE A 92 -0.77 1.97 -14.75
C PHE A 92 -1.10 2.90 -15.92
N GLN A 93 -0.85 2.51 -17.15
CA GLN A 93 -1.20 3.31 -18.32
C GLN A 93 -2.69 3.62 -18.40
N ARG A 94 -3.54 2.61 -18.14
CA ARG A 94 -5.00 2.80 -18.08
C ARG A 94 -5.42 3.75 -16.96
N PHE A 95 -4.86 3.56 -15.77
CA PHE A 95 -5.10 4.42 -14.62
C PHE A 95 -4.70 5.87 -14.94
N LYS A 96 -3.46 6.09 -15.39
CA LYS A 96 -2.94 7.41 -15.74
C LYS A 96 -3.85 8.12 -16.74
N ASN A 97 -4.17 7.48 -17.85
CA ASN A 97 -5.01 8.06 -18.89
C ASN A 97 -6.40 8.47 -18.36
N LYS A 98 -6.98 7.64 -17.49
CA LYS A 98 -8.27 7.91 -16.88
C LYS A 98 -8.21 9.11 -15.94
N VAL A 99 -7.30 9.09 -14.96
CA VAL A 99 -7.26 10.11 -13.91
C VAL A 99 -6.79 11.47 -14.41
N GLU A 100 -5.87 11.49 -15.37
CA GLU A 100 -5.42 12.73 -15.99
C GLU A 100 -6.51 13.37 -16.85
N LYS A 101 -7.33 12.55 -17.52
CA LYS A 101 -8.50 13.02 -18.24
C LYS A 101 -9.58 13.55 -17.31
N ASP A 102 -9.86 12.85 -16.21
CA ASP A 102 -10.92 13.19 -15.26
C ASP A 102 -10.58 14.45 -14.44
N THR A 103 -9.30 14.63 -14.12
CA THR A 103 -8.84 15.76 -13.27
C THR A 103 -8.21 16.91 -14.02
N SER A 104 -7.86 16.75 -15.30
CA SER A 104 -7.06 17.69 -16.09
C SER A 104 -5.70 18.01 -15.45
N ARG A 105 -5.16 17.11 -14.63
CA ARG A 105 -3.87 17.20 -13.98
C ARG A 105 -3.00 16.01 -14.38
N HIS A 106 -1.68 16.17 -14.23
CA HIS A 106 -0.71 15.12 -14.54
C HIS A 106 -0.13 14.53 -13.26
N ILE A 107 0.15 13.22 -13.29
CA ILE A 107 0.85 12.54 -12.20
C ILE A 107 2.29 13.06 -12.15
N GLN A 108 2.73 13.57 -10.98
CA GLN A 108 4.06 14.12 -10.79
C GLN A 108 5.05 13.10 -10.25
N CYS A 109 4.59 12.26 -9.34
CA CYS A 109 5.42 11.27 -8.66
C CYS A 109 4.66 9.96 -8.47
N LEU A 110 5.33 8.85 -8.77
CA LEU A 110 4.84 7.50 -8.48
C LEU A 110 5.72 6.88 -7.41
N GLN A 111 5.16 6.61 -6.25
CA GLN A 111 5.86 6.00 -5.13
C GLN A 111 5.41 4.56 -4.93
N SER A 112 6.36 3.64 -4.84
CA SER A 112 6.09 2.23 -4.55
C SER A 112 6.83 1.78 -3.30
N ASP A 113 6.17 0.94 -2.50
CA ASP A 113 6.69 0.47 -1.20
C ASP A 113 7.66 -0.71 -1.33
N GLY A 114 8.16 -1.03 -2.48
CA GLY A 114 9.27 -1.94 -2.42
C GLY A 114 9.40 -3.03 -3.42
N GLY A 115 8.85 -3.04 -4.48
CA GLY A 115 9.17 -4.07 -5.43
C GLY A 115 9.71 -3.48 -6.73
N LYS A 116 10.99 -3.52 -6.89
CA LYS A 116 11.57 -3.39 -8.25
C LYS A 116 11.12 -4.52 -9.18
N GLU A 117 10.48 -5.54 -8.62
CA GLU A 117 10.05 -6.76 -9.30
C GLU A 117 9.06 -6.53 -10.44
N TYR A 118 8.22 -5.50 -10.33
CA TYR A 118 7.21 -5.16 -11.34
C TYR A 118 7.54 -3.92 -12.16
N PHE A 119 8.65 -3.24 -11.84
CA PHE A 119 9.16 -2.16 -12.66
C PHE A 119 10.07 -2.74 -13.75
N SER A 120 9.48 -3.08 -14.89
CA SER A 120 10.23 -3.43 -16.08
C SER A 120 11.02 -2.21 -16.59
N ASP A 121 12.05 -2.47 -17.41
CA ASP A 121 12.81 -1.41 -18.08
C ASP A 121 11.89 -0.51 -18.91
N ASP A 122 10.90 -1.13 -19.58
CA ASP A 122 9.88 -0.40 -20.36
C ASP A 122 9.03 0.51 -19.49
N PHE A 123 8.64 0.05 -18.31
CA PHE A 123 7.87 0.87 -17.38
C PHE A 123 8.70 2.06 -16.87
N THR A 124 9.95 1.80 -16.51
CA THR A 124 10.86 2.85 -16.05
C THR A 124 11.13 3.88 -17.15
N ALA A 125 11.34 3.42 -18.39
CA ALA A 125 11.52 4.30 -19.55
C ALA A 125 10.27 5.15 -19.81
N TYR A 126 9.09 4.54 -19.67
CA TYR A 126 7.82 5.24 -19.81
C TYR A 126 7.66 6.35 -18.75
N LEU A 127 7.94 6.07 -17.50
CA LEU A 127 7.87 7.08 -16.41
C LEU A 127 8.79 8.27 -16.69
N ARG A 128 10.01 8.02 -17.14
CA ARG A 128 10.96 9.06 -17.55
C ARG A 128 10.45 9.90 -18.70
N LYS A 129 9.88 9.26 -19.73
CA LYS A 129 9.31 9.93 -20.89
C LYS A 129 8.17 10.85 -20.52
N GLU A 130 7.32 10.41 -19.60
CA GLU A 130 6.17 11.18 -19.10
C GLU A 130 6.55 12.22 -18.01
N GLY A 131 7.82 12.27 -17.62
CA GLY A 131 8.31 13.17 -16.57
C GLY A 131 7.83 12.82 -15.15
N ILE A 132 7.45 11.58 -14.91
CA ILE A 132 6.99 11.07 -13.61
C ILE A 132 8.21 10.59 -12.81
N ARG A 133 8.36 11.12 -11.59
CA ARG A 133 9.45 10.77 -10.66
C ARG A 133 9.11 9.54 -9.83
#